data_59d1f8fd1f0bbdc41168125be26d69f8
#
_entry.id   59d1f8fd1f0bbdc41168125be26d69f8
#
_cell.length_a   1.000
_cell.length_b   1.000
_cell.length_c   1.000
_cell.angle_alpha   90.00
_cell.angle_beta   90.00
_cell.angle_gamma   90.00
#
_symmetry.space_group_name_H-M   'P 1'
#
loop_
_entity.id
_entity.type
_entity.pdbx_description
1 polymer ?
#
loop_
_entity_poly.entity_id
_entity_poly.type
_entity_poly.pdbx_seq_one_letter_code
_entity_poly.pdbx_strand_id
1 'polypeptide(L)'
;MKVILANPRGLCAGVNMAIDVVDQLLDICTDEKICVYHEIVHNRHVVSRFVDRGVTFVESIAEVPDGAIVVFSAHGVSPAIRQEARDRNLTAVDATCPLVTKVHAEAIRYSKRGWQILLVGHADHQEVIGTRGEAPDAIQVVESPEDIPHLRIEDPAKLVYLTQTTLSTDDANVIIDALKEAFPEIKAPPGGDICYATTNRQKAVRALAPACDLVLVVGSRNSSNSVRLTEISENVGTAARLIDDLSEIEDHWFDDVKKLLVTAGASAPDDLVNDLVIHLVERFGGEVEQWDVDHETVEFGLPGSLKTVMRDRGIDPSGRRIVIDQSAELHEILDSRGIPHTTVDLTIGASG
;
A
#
# COMPACT_ATOMS: atom_id res chain seq x y z
N MET A 1 1.93 -27.47 14.45
CA MET A 1 1.06 -26.51 13.74
C MET A 1 1.58 -26.34 12.31
N LYS A 2 0.71 -26.19 11.31
CA LYS A 2 1.13 -25.87 9.94
C LYS A 2 1.01 -24.37 9.72
N VAL A 3 2.12 -23.71 9.39
CA VAL A 3 2.14 -22.29 9.02
C VAL A 3 2.06 -22.18 7.52
N ILE A 4 0.99 -21.59 7.02
CA ILE A 4 0.76 -21.34 5.59
C ILE A 4 1.09 -19.88 5.31
N LEU A 5 1.99 -19.63 4.37
CA LEU A 5 2.34 -18.30 3.92
C LEU A 5 1.58 -17.96 2.65
N ALA A 6 0.78 -16.91 2.69
CA ALA A 6 0.18 -16.39 1.47
C ALA A 6 1.24 -15.78 0.55
N ASN A 7 1.18 -16.04 -0.73
CA ASN A 7 1.94 -15.31 -1.74
C ASN A 7 0.98 -14.87 -2.86
N PRO A 8 0.93 -13.57 -3.24
CA PRO A 8 1.77 -12.48 -2.73
C PRO A 8 1.36 -11.98 -1.33
N ARG A 9 2.34 -11.40 -0.63
CA ARG A 9 2.21 -10.73 0.68
C ARG A 9 3.25 -9.61 0.80
N GLY A 10 3.17 -8.81 1.88
CA GLY A 10 4.22 -7.84 2.22
C GLY A 10 4.40 -6.71 1.20
N LEU A 11 5.58 -6.12 1.15
CA LEU A 11 5.88 -4.92 0.38
C LEU A 11 5.50 -5.03 -1.10
N CYS A 12 4.85 -3.99 -1.63
CA CYS A 12 4.54 -3.87 -3.05
C CYS A 12 5.55 -2.96 -3.78
N ALA A 13 5.56 -2.98 -5.11
CA ALA A 13 6.49 -2.17 -5.91
C ALA A 13 6.43 -0.67 -5.61
N GLY A 14 5.22 -0.13 -5.37
CA GLY A 14 5.04 1.30 -5.06
C GLY A 14 5.62 1.68 -3.70
N VAL A 15 5.41 0.84 -2.71
CA VAL A 15 5.93 1.01 -1.35
C VAL A 15 7.45 0.86 -1.33
N ASN A 16 7.99 -0.19 -1.97
CA ASN A 16 9.44 -0.36 -2.09
C ASN A 16 10.11 0.83 -2.77
N MET A 17 9.53 1.35 -3.86
CA MET A 17 10.04 2.54 -4.52
C MET A 17 10.10 3.74 -3.55
N ALA A 18 9.06 3.96 -2.75
CA ALA A 18 9.03 5.08 -1.81
C ALA A 18 10.06 4.92 -0.68
N ILE A 19 10.24 3.72 -0.16
CA ILE A 19 11.27 3.38 0.83
C ILE A 19 12.66 3.61 0.24
N ASP A 20 12.93 3.08 -0.96
CA ASP A 20 14.22 3.21 -1.64
C ASP A 20 14.57 4.69 -1.95
N VAL A 21 13.59 5.52 -2.25
CA VAL A 21 13.81 6.97 -2.43
C VAL A 21 14.43 7.59 -1.18
N VAL A 22 13.92 7.28 0.01
CA VAL A 22 14.45 7.81 1.27
C VAL A 22 15.82 7.20 1.59
N ASP A 23 15.98 5.89 1.41
CA ASP A 23 17.25 5.19 1.59
C ASP A 23 18.36 5.81 0.71
N GLN A 24 18.08 6.02 -0.57
CA GLN A 24 19.05 6.61 -1.49
C GLN A 24 19.35 8.08 -1.18
N LEU A 25 18.36 8.85 -0.73
CA LEU A 25 18.61 10.24 -0.29
C LEU A 25 19.54 10.27 0.93
N LEU A 26 19.35 9.38 1.90
CA LEU A 26 20.23 9.26 3.06
C LEU A 26 21.69 8.92 2.65
N ASP A 27 21.86 8.12 1.61
CA ASP A 27 23.18 7.72 1.13
C ASP A 27 23.90 8.84 0.34
N ILE A 28 23.13 9.69 -0.37
CA ILE A 28 23.71 10.69 -1.30
C ILE A 28 23.65 12.13 -0.79
N CYS A 29 22.90 12.41 0.26
CA CYS A 29 22.65 13.73 0.83
C CYS A 29 23.03 13.73 2.31
N THR A 30 24.34 13.56 2.59
CA THR A 30 24.86 13.41 3.96
C THR A 30 24.87 14.72 4.77
N ASP A 31 24.85 15.86 4.10
CA ASP A 31 24.97 17.19 4.72
C ASP A 31 23.60 17.90 4.85
N GLU A 32 22.58 17.42 4.16
CA GLU A 32 21.24 17.99 4.19
C GLU A 32 20.31 17.20 5.11
N LYS A 33 19.41 17.90 5.78
CA LYS A 33 18.31 17.24 6.49
C LYS A 33 17.28 16.70 5.49
N ILE A 34 16.82 15.48 5.73
CA ILE A 34 15.75 14.86 4.98
C ILE A 34 14.49 14.90 5.83
N CYS A 35 13.46 15.54 5.30
CA CYS A 35 12.13 15.57 5.88
C CYS A 35 11.18 14.79 4.99
N VAL A 36 10.28 14.02 5.60
CA VAL A 36 9.21 13.32 4.88
C VAL A 36 7.86 13.93 5.30
N TYR A 37 7.07 14.33 4.31
CA TYR A 37 5.74 14.87 4.54
C TYR A 37 4.76 13.73 4.78
N HIS A 38 4.19 13.68 5.99
CA HIS A 38 3.48 12.53 6.57
C HIS A 38 4.35 11.26 6.63
N GLU A 39 3.77 10.12 6.94
CA GLU A 39 4.47 8.83 6.87
C GLU A 39 4.81 8.48 5.43
N ILE A 40 6.04 8.04 5.15
CA ILE A 40 6.45 7.62 3.80
C ILE A 40 5.55 6.50 3.26
N VAL A 41 5.16 5.58 4.13
CA VAL A 41 4.17 4.51 3.97
C VAL A 41 3.54 4.24 5.34
N HIS A 42 2.33 3.70 5.39
CA HIS A 42 1.65 3.38 6.64
C HIS A 42 2.23 2.10 7.28
N ASN A 43 3.42 2.25 7.89
CA ASN A 43 4.06 1.21 8.68
C ASN A 43 5.01 1.83 9.72
N ARG A 44 4.72 1.59 11.00
CA ARG A 44 5.49 2.18 12.12
C ARG A 44 6.96 1.76 12.13
N HIS A 45 7.29 0.52 11.71
CA HIS A 45 8.67 0.04 11.71
C HIS A 45 9.49 0.72 10.61
N VAL A 46 8.89 0.93 9.42
CA VAL A 46 9.51 1.71 8.36
C VAL A 46 9.77 3.15 8.81
N VAL A 47 8.77 3.78 9.45
CA VAL A 47 8.91 5.14 9.99
C VAL A 47 10.00 5.19 11.05
N SER A 48 9.97 4.30 12.06
CA SER A 48 10.98 4.26 13.13
C SER A 48 12.39 4.05 12.59
N ARG A 49 12.58 3.11 11.62
CA ARG A 49 13.88 2.88 10.98
C ARG A 49 14.45 4.15 10.35
N PHE A 50 13.62 4.96 9.73
CA PHE A 50 14.06 6.22 9.14
C PHE A 50 14.32 7.32 10.19
N VAL A 51 13.52 7.37 11.26
CA VAL A 51 13.76 8.27 12.39
C VAL A 51 15.12 7.97 13.02
N ASP A 52 15.44 6.69 13.25
CA ASP A 52 16.73 6.24 13.82
C ASP A 52 17.93 6.63 12.93
N ARG A 53 17.69 6.82 11.62
CA ARG A 53 18.69 7.27 10.64
C ARG A 53 18.68 8.78 10.41
N GLY A 54 17.92 9.55 11.22
CA GLY A 54 17.94 11.01 11.21
C GLY A 54 16.91 11.67 10.29
N VAL A 55 15.97 10.92 9.70
CA VAL A 55 14.85 11.49 8.94
C VAL A 55 13.85 12.13 9.88
N THR A 56 13.34 13.29 9.54
CA THR A 56 12.29 13.98 10.28
C THR A 56 10.96 13.85 9.53
N PHE A 57 9.93 13.32 10.18
CA PHE A 57 8.57 13.32 9.63
C PHE A 57 7.86 14.59 10.06
N VAL A 58 7.16 15.24 9.12
CA VAL A 58 6.48 16.53 9.32
C VAL A 58 5.03 16.46 8.84
N GLU A 59 4.15 17.18 9.52
CA GLU A 59 2.73 17.28 9.17
C GLU A 59 2.42 18.52 8.32
N SER A 60 3.36 19.45 8.22
CA SER A 60 3.23 20.69 7.45
C SER A 60 4.54 21.01 6.74
N ILE A 61 4.45 21.55 5.51
CA ILE A 61 5.61 22.07 4.79
C ILE A 61 6.28 23.20 5.57
N ALA A 62 5.54 23.94 6.39
CA ALA A 62 6.08 25.00 7.23
C ALA A 62 7.10 24.50 8.27
N GLU A 63 7.03 23.23 8.67
CA GLU A 63 7.97 22.62 9.62
C GLU A 63 9.31 22.21 8.99
N VAL A 64 9.38 22.12 7.65
CA VAL A 64 10.59 21.74 6.93
C VAL A 64 11.63 22.86 7.07
N PRO A 65 12.85 22.61 7.58
CA PRO A 65 13.89 23.65 7.67
C PRO A 65 14.32 24.15 6.30
N ASP A 66 14.76 25.41 6.23
CA ASP A 66 15.31 25.95 5.00
C ASP A 66 16.57 25.17 4.58
N GLY A 67 16.66 24.86 3.29
CA GLY A 67 17.74 24.05 2.72
C GLY A 67 17.60 22.54 2.95
N ALA A 68 16.57 22.08 3.65
CA ALA A 68 16.29 20.65 3.77
C ALA A 68 15.65 20.09 2.49
N ILE A 69 15.75 18.77 2.33
CA ILE A 69 15.06 18.03 1.28
C ILE A 69 13.72 17.57 1.85
N VAL A 70 12.63 17.83 1.15
CA VAL A 70 11.32 17.27 1.48
C VAL A 70 10.94 16.14 0.54
N VAL A 71 10.53 15.00 1.09
CA VAL A 71 10.03 13.85 0.34
C VAL A 71 8.50 13.79 0.49
N PHE A 72 7.79 13.74 -0.63
CA PHE A 72 6.36 13.43 -0.62
C PHE A 72 6.16 11.93 -0.62
N SER A 73 5.26 11.46 0.25
CA SER A 73 5.03 10.04 0.51
C SER A 73 4.42 9.27 -0.68
N ALA A 74 4.38 7.95 -0.55
CA ALA A 74 3.76 7.06 -1.55
C ALA A 74 2.29 7.40 -1.84
N HIS A 75 1.59 8.03 -0.89
CA HIS A 75 0.17 8.36 -0.98
C HIS A 75 -0.14 9.54 -1.92
N GLY A 76 0.90 10.29 -2.31
CA GLY A 76 0.73 11.51 -3.11
C GLY A 76 0.31 12.72 -2.28
N VAL A 77 0.45 13.89 -2.87
CA VAL A 77 0.09 15.16 -2.24
C VAL A 77 -0.66 16.06 -3.22
N SER A 78 -1.45 16.99 -2.68
CA SER A 78 -2.19 17.97 -3.48
C SER A 78 -1.23 18.94 -4.20
N PRO A 79 -1.69 19.62 -5.29
CA PRO A 79 -0.94 20.70 -5.92
C PRO A 79 -0.58 21.84 -4.97
N ALA A 80 -1.41 22.12 -3.97
CA ALA A 80 -1.16 23.16 -2.97
C ALA A 80 0.10 22.86 -2.16
N ILE A 81 0.28 21.63 -1.68
CA ILE A 81 1.47 21.19 -0.95
C ILE A 81 2.72 21.30 -1.83
N ARG A 82 2.63 20.86 -3.10
CA ARG A 82 3.73 21.00 -4.06
C ARG A 82 4.07 22.47 -4.33
N GLN A 83 3.07 23.35 -4.36
CA GLN A 83 3.27 24.78 -4.55
C GLN A 83 3.93 25.43 -3.33
N GLU A 84 3.48 25.10 -2.12
CA GLU A 84 4.07 25.59 -0.88
C GLU A 84 5.57 25.22 -0.77
N ALA A 85 5.94 24.00 -1.11
CA ALA A 85 7.34 23.58 -1.16
C ALA A 85 8.16 24.40 -2.17
N ARG A 86 7.59 24.69 -3.36
CA ARG A 86 8.24 25.56 -4.38
C ARG A 86 8.39 27.00 -3.88
N ASP A 87 7.35 27.57 -3.28
CA ASP A 87 7.37 28.96 -2.78
C ASP A 87 8.41 29.16 -1.68
N ARG A 88 8.73 28.09 -0.94
CA ARG A 88 9.82 28.03 0.04
C ARG A 88 11.18 27.64 -0.56
N ASN A 89 11.29 27.45 -1.87
CA ASN A 89 12.50 26.99 -2.57
C ASN A 89 13.10 25.70 -1.98
N LEU A 90 12.25 24.78 -1.49
CA LEU A 90 12.71 23.48 -1.00
C LEU A 90 13.06 22.53 -2.15
N THR A 91 14.08 21.71 -1.95
CA THR A 91 14.31 20.56 -2.83
C THR A 91 13.28 19.49 -2.53
N ALA A 92 12.30 19.33 -3.43
CA ALA A 92 11.23 18.37 -3.25
C ALA A 92 11.49 17.10 -4.09
N VAL A 93 11.42 15.93 -3.45
CA VAL A 93 11.49 14.61 -4.09
C VAL A 93 10.14 13.93 -3.96
N ASP A 94 9.51 13.62 -5.09
CA ASP A 94 8.19 13.04 -5.14
C ASP A 94 8.30 11.51 -5.20
N ALA A 95 7.96 10.82 -4.11
CA ALA A 95 7.93 9.37 -3.99
C ALA A 95 6.51 8.79 -4.16
N THR A 96 5.59 9.55 -4.74
CA THR A 96 4.22 9.09 -5.01
C THR A 96 4.23 7.82 -5.86
N CYS A 97 3.49 6.82 -5.42
CA CYS A 97 3.31 5.58 -6.18
C CYS A 97 2.77 5.87 -7.59
N PRO A 98 3.34 5.29 -8.66
CA PRO A 98 2.86 5.50 -10.03
C PRO A 98 1.38 5.17 -10.23
N LEU A 99 0.81 4.25 -9.44
CA LEU A 99 -0.61 3.91 -9.51
C LEU A 99 -1.49 5.01 -8.87
N VAL A 100 -1.03 5.67 -7.82
CA VAL A 100 -1.67 6.87 -7.27
C VAL A 100 -1.54 8.03 -8.25
N THR A 101 -0.36 8.21 -8.87
CA THR A 101 -0.14 9.22 -9.92
C THR A 101 -1.11 9.02 -11.10
N LYS A 102 -1.44 7.78 -11.44
CA LYS A 102 -2.48 7.47 -12.46
C LYS A 102 -3.82 8.08 -12.07
N VAL A 103 -4.28 7.87 -10.83
CA VAL A 103 -5.57 8.40 -10.34
C VAL A 103 -5.57 9.93 -10.36
N HIS A 104 -4.49 10.58 -9.89
CA HIS A 104 -4.29 12.03 -10.00
C HIS A 104 -4.40 12.53 -11.44
N ALA A 105 -3.71 11.86 -12.38
CA ALA A 105 -3.75 12.23 -13.79
C ALA A 105 -5.16 12.09 -14.40
N GLU A 106 -5.92 11.10 -13.98
CA GLU A 106 -7.31 10.91 -14.40
C GLU A 106 -8.22 11.99 -13.82
N ALA A 107 -8.07 12.33 -12.54
CA ALA A 107 -8.78 13.43 -11.92
C ALA A 107 -8.57 14.75 -12.67
N ILE A 108 -7.31 15.09 -12.97
CA ILE A 108 -6.95 16.28 -13.76
C ILE A 108 -7.57 16.21 -15.18
N ARG A 109 -7.48 15.06 -15.83
CA ARG A 109 -7.97 14.88 -17.20
C ARG A 109 -9.48 15.06 -17.31
N TYR A 110 -10.24 14.46 -16.37
CA TYR A 110 -11.70 14.57 -16.37
C TYR A 110 -12.18 15.96 -15.99
N SER A 111 -11.59 16.56 -14.95
CA SER A 111 -11.89 17.93 -14.54
C SER A 111 -11.68 18.95 -15.67
N LYS A 112 -10.53 18.87 -16.40
CA LYS A 112 -10.25 19.74 -17.57
C LYS A 112 -11.26 19.60 -18.70
N ARG A 113 -12.01 18.50 -18.76
CA ARG A 113 -13.07 18.26 -19.76
C ARG A 113 -14.44 18.66 -19.24
N GLY A 114 -14.54 19.27 -18.06
CA GLY A 114 -15.79 19.67 -17.42
C GLY A 114 -16.63 18.48 -16.93
N TRP A 115 -15.97 17.39 -16.51
CA TRP A 115 -16.62 16.24 -15.87
C TRP A 115 -16.59 16.39 -14.38
N GLN A 116 -17.67 15.96 -13.73
CA GLN A 116 -17.69 15.74 -12.29
C GLN A 116 -17.15 14.34 -11.95
N ILE A 117 -16.49 14.24 -10.82
CA ILE A 117 -15.77 13.04 -10.38
C ILE A 117 -16.32 12.62 -9.03
N LEU A 118 -16.74 11.37 -8.91
CA LEU A 118 -17.11 10.75 -7.64
C LEU A 118 -15.93 9.87 -7.20
N LEU A 119 -15.20 10.32 -6.18
CA LEU A 119 -14.04 9.62 -5.66
C LEU A 119 -14.49 8.69 -4.53
N VAL A 120 -14.54 7.40 -4.81
CA VAL A 120 -14.85 6.36 -3.81
C VAL A 120 -13.63 6.13 -2.95
N GLY A 121 -13.74 6.37 -1.64
CA GLY A 121 -12.62 6.28 -0.70
C GLY A 121 -12.90 6.98 0.61
N HIS A 122 -12.00 6.84 1.58
CA HIS A 122 -12.11 7.45 2.90
C HIS A 122 -11.65 8.92 2.85
N ALA A 123 -12.52 9.85 3.22
CA ALA A 123 -12.31 11.30 3.03
C ALA A 123 -11.09 11.86 3.77
N ASP A 124 -10.71 11.26 4.89
CA ASP A 124 -9.56 11.63 5.72
C ASP A 124 -8.25 10.90 5.35
N HIS A 125 -8.30 9.95 4.41
CA HIS A 125 -7.11 9.24 3.96
C HIS A 125 -6.22 10.14 3.08
N GLN A 126 -4.89 10.11 3.29
CA GLN A 126 -3.93 10.98 2.60
C GLN A 126 -4.01 10.89 1.07
N GLU A 127 -4.21 9.68 0.51
CA GLU A 127 -4.38 9.48 -0.93
C GLU A 127 -5.63 10.20 -1.47
N VAL A 128 -6.75 10.14 -0.72
CA VAL A 128 -8.01 10.79 -1.10
C VAL A 128 -7.88 12.31 -0.99
N ILE A 129 -7.25 12.82 0.08
CA ILE A 129 -6.94 14.25 0.24
C ILE A 129 -6.07 14.75 -0.93
N GLY A 130 -5.01 14.00 -1.29
CA GLY A 130 -4.12 14.30 -2.40
C GLY A 130 -4.86 14.35 -3.74
N THR A 131 -5.62 13.30 -4.05
CA THR A 131 -6.40 13.20 -5.29
C THR A 131 -7.48 14.28 -5.39
N ARG A 132 -8.24 14.51 -4.31
CA ARG A 132 -9.24 15.59 -4.25
C ARG A 132 -8.63 16.95 -4.51
N GLY A 133 -7.42 17.19 -4.00
CA GLY A 133 -6.67 18.42 -4.20
C GLY A 133 -6.32 18.71 -5.66
N GLU A 134 -6.27 17.72 -6.56
CA GLU A 134 -5.99 17.91 -7.99
C GLU A 134 -7.15 18.63 -8.73
N ALA A 135 -8.38 18.45 -8.24
CA ALA A 135 -9.57 19.05 -8.85
C ALA A 135 -10.68 19.28 -7.80
N PRO A 136 -10.47 20.15 -6.79
CA PRO A 136 -11.34 20.26 -5.63
C PRO A 136 -12.78 20.68 -5.97
N ASP A 137 -12.98 21.45 -7.04
CA ASP A 137 -14.30 21.89 -7.48
C ASP A 137 -15.06 20.80 -8.28
N ALA A 138 -14.37 19.81 -8.80
CA ALA A 138 -14.95 18.74 -9.63
C ALA A 138 -15.13 17.42 -8.87
N ILE A 139 -14.45 17.23 -7.73
CA ILE A 139 -14.44 15.97 -6.98
C ILE A 139 -15.35 16.04 -5.77
N GLN A 140 -16.26 15.08 -5.65
CA GLN A 140 -16.99 14.75 -4.44
C GLN A 140 -16.58 13.36 -3.96
N VAL A 141 -16.28 13.22 -2.66
CA VAL A 141 -15.90 11.93 -2.06
C VAL A 141 -17.16 11.15 -1.71
N VAL A 142 -17.13 9.86 -1.94
CA VAL A 142 -18.21 8.90 -1.62
C VAL A 142 -17.62 7.79 -0.77
N GLU A 143 -17.99 7.73 0.49
CA GLU A 143 -17.50 6.73 1.44
C GLU A 143 -18.44 5.53 1.54
N SER A 144 -19.74 5.76 1.26
CA SER A 144 -20.77 4.73 1.37
C SER A 144 -21.95 5.00 0.41
N PRO A 145 -22.83 4.02 0.13
CA PRO A 145 -24.05 4.23 -0.65
C PRO A 145 -24.97 5.31 -0.08
N GLU A 146 -24.94 5.53 1.23
CA GLU A 146 -25.75 6.53 1.95
C GLU A 146 -25.37 7.98 1.56
N ASP A 147 -24.19 8.19 1.00
CA ASP A 147 -23.75 9.51 0.53
C ASP A 147 -24.41 9.90 -0.79
N ILE A 148 -24.83 8.91 -1.60
CA ILE A 148 -25.31 9.11 -2.98
C ILE A 148 -26.49 10.12 -3.06
N PRO A 149 -27.51 10.06 -2.18
CA PRO A 149 -28.60 11.04 -2.20
C PRO A 149 -28.18 12.49 -1.89
N HIS A 150 -26.98 12.69 -1.35
CA HIS A 150 -26.45 13.99 -0.95
C HIS A 150 -25.50 14.60 -2.00
N LEU A 151 -25.19 13.87 -3.06
CA LEU A 151 -24.31 14.34 -4.13
C LEU A 151 -24.96 15.48 -4.94
N ARG A 152 -24.13 16.43 -5.33
CA ARG A 152 -24.54 17.55 -6.18
C ARG A 152 -24.10 17.28 -7.61
N ILE A 153 -25.00 16.75 -8.44
CA ILE A 153 -24.72 16.39 -9.83
C ILE A 153 -25.33 17.44 -10.76
N GLU A 154 -24.49 18.10 -11.55
CA GLU A 154 -24.90 19.10 -12.53
C GLU A 154 -25.29 18.47 -13.86
N ASP A 155 -24.50 17.51 -14.35
CA ASP A 155 -24.72 16.82 -15.62
C ASP A 155 -24.42 15.32 -15.46
N PRO A 156 -25.44 14.45 -15.30
CA PRO A 156 -25.24 13.02 -15.16
C PRO A 156 -24.54 12.36 -16.38
N ALA A 157 -24.59 12.98 -17.55
CA ALA A 157 -23.89 12.47 -18.75
C ALA A 157 -22.37 12.74 -18.72
N LYS A 158 -21.92 13.61 -17.82
CA LYS A 158 -20.50 13.96 -17.61
C LYS A 158 -20.03 13.56 -16.23
N LEU A 159 -20.30 12.33 -15.85
CA LEU A 159 -19.96 11.80 -14.54
C LEU A 159 -19.02 10.60 -14.68
N VAL A 160 -17.98 10.56 -13.83
CA VAL A 160 -17.04 9.46 -13.74
C VAL A 160 -16.80 9.13 -12.26
N TYR A 161 -16.65 7.87 -11.92
CA TYR A 161 -16.09 7.52 -10.61
C TYR A 161 -14.61 7.18 -10.74
N LEU A 162 -13.85 7.51 -9.71
CA LEU A 162 -12.49 7.04 -9.44
C LEU A 162 -12.48 6.37 -8.07
N THR A 163 -11.44 5.60 -7.75
CA THR A 163 -11.35 4.98 -6.42
C THR A 163 -9.98 5.20 -5.79
N GLN A 164 -9.96 5.21 -4.46
CA GLN A 164 -8.74 5.02 -3.68
C GLN A 164 -8.13 3.65 -4.02
N THR A 165 -6.80 3.56 -4.10
CA THR A 165 -6.10 2.36 -4.60
C THR A 165 -6.10 1.19 -3.62
N THR A 166 -6.40 1.42 -2.34
CA THR A 166 -6.29 0.44 -1.24
C THR A 166 -7.62 -0.01 -0.64
N LEU A 167 -8.73 0.24 -1.33
CA LEU A 167 -10.06 -0.18 -0.85
C LEU A 167 -10.23 -1.71 -0.87
N SER A 168 -11.14 -2.19 -0.03
CA SER A 168 -11.75 -3.51 -0.23
C SER A 168 -12.44 -3.55 -1.60
N THR A 169 -12.17 -4.59 -2.38
CA THR A 169 -12.82 -4.76 -3.68
C THR A 169 -14.32 -4.98 -3.54
N ASP A 170 -14.77 -5.63 -2.45
CA ASP A 170 -16.17 -5.90 -2.19
C ASP A 170 -16.90 -4.61 -1.80
N ASP A 171 -16.35 -3.84 -0.85
CA ASP A 171 -16.96 -2.58 -0.40
C ASP A 171 -17.00 -1.55 -1.54
N ALA A 172 -15.90 -1.45 -2.31
CA ALA A 172 -15.87 -0.59 -3.48
C ALA A 172 -16.94 -0.98 -4.51
N ASN A 173 -17.14 -2.28 -4.76
CA ASN A 173 -18.17 -2.74 -5.68
C ASN A 173 -19.58 -2.41 -5.18
N VAL A 174 -19.87 -2.52 -3.89
CA VAL A 174 -21.16 -2.12 -3.30
C VAL A 174 -21.46 -0.65 -3.60
N ILE A 175 -20.47 0.24 -3.39
CA ILE A 175 -20.64 1.67 -3.68
C ILE A 175 -20.75 1.92 -5.19
N ILE A 176 -19.90 1.29 -5.99
CA ILE A 176 -19.88 1.45 -7.45
C ILE A 176 -21.19 0.98 -8.08
N ASP A 177 -21.77 -0.13 -7.61
CA ASP A 177 -23.01 -0.64 -8.14
C ASP A 177 -24.19 0.27 -7.75
N ALA A 178 -24.21 0.81 -6.53
CA ALA A 178 -25.18 1.82 -6.13
C ALA A 178 -25.04 3.13 -6.95
N LEU A 179 -23.81 3.55 -7.27
CA LEU A 179 -23.55 4.69 -8.16
C LEU A 179 -24.06 4.43 -9.59
N LYS A 180 -23.87 3.23 -10.13
CA LYS A 180 -24.39 2.85 -11.45
C LYS A 180 -25.91 2.77 -11.48
N GLU A 181 -26.52 2.34 -10.39
CA GLU A 181 -27.99 2.34 -10.27
C GLU A 181 -28.54 3.77 -10.23
N ALA A 182 -27.93 4.65 -9.45
CA ALA A 182 -28.32 6.06 -9.36
C ALA A 182 -27.99 6.87 -10.64
N PHE A 183 -26.88 6.55 -11.28
CA PHE A 183 -26.36 7.25 -12.46
C PHE A 183 -25.97 6.26 -13.56
N PRO A 184 -26.92 5.76 -14.36
CA PRO A 184 -26.65 4.68 -15.35
C PRO A 184 -25.61 5.02 -16.43
N GLU A 185 -25.34 6.30 -16.67
CA GLU A 185 -24.35 6.75 -17.65
C GLU A 185 -22.97 7.04 -17.05
N ILE A 186 -22.79 6.82 -15.72
CA ILE A 186 -21.52 7.06 -15.03
C ILE A 186 -20.41 6.22 -15.66
N LYS A 187 -19.26 6.83 -15.92
CA LYS A 187 -18.10 6.14 -16.49
C LYS A 187 -17.21 5.55 -15.42
N ALA A 188 -16.62 4.42 -15.77
CA ALA A 188 -15.57 3.78 -14.99
C ALA A 188 -14.19 4.31 -15.38
N PRO A 189 -13.20 4.29 -14.47
CA PRO A 189 -11.80 4.56 -14.82
C PRO A 189 -11.26 3.47 -15.76
N PRO A 190 -10.40 3.84 -16.72
CA PRO A 190 -9.75 2.85 -17.57
C PRO A 190 -8.88 1.87 -16.75
N GLY A 191 -9.16 0.58 -16.85
CA GLY A 191 -8.39 -0.48 -16.18
C GLY A 191 -8.56 -0.57 -14.66
N GLY A 192 -9.54 0.15 -14.08
CA GLY A 192 -9.74 0.23 -12.63
C GLY A 192 -8.69 1.08 -11.93
N ASP A 193 -8.92 1.39 -10.65
CA ASP A 193 -8.00 2.19 -9.82
C ASP A 193 -7.51 1.43 -8.59
N ILE A 194 -8.26 0.43 -8.10
CA ILE A 194 -7.75 -0.44 -7.03
C ILE A 194 -6.49 -1.14 -7.55
N CYS A 195 -5.37 -0.96 -6.85
CA CYS A 195 -4.08 -1.40 -7.36
C CYS A 195 -3.95 -2.93 -7.35
N TYR A 196 -3.07 -3.44 -8.23
CA TYR A 196 -2.79 -4.89 -8.34
C TYR A 196 -2.40 -5.49 -6.98
N ALA A 197 -1.56 -4.79 -6.22
CA ALA A 197 -1.08 -5.27 -4.93
C ALA A 197 -2.22 -5.46 -3.92
N THR A 198 -3.16 -4.53 -3.88
CA THR A 198 -4.38 -4.64 -3.07
C THR A 198 -5.23 -5.82 -3.53
N THR A 199 -5.52 -5.90 -4.83
CA THR A 199 -6.35 -6.95 -5.41
C THR A 199 -5.76 -8.34 -5.18
N ASN A 200 -4.46 -8.51 -5.41
CA ASN A 200 -3.79 -9.82 -5.30
C ASN A 200 -3.74 -10.31 -3.86
N ARG A 201 -3.41 -9.43 -2.89
CA ARG A 201 -3.41 -9.83 -1.46
C ARG A 201 -4.81 -10.17 -0.97
N GLN A 202 -5.82 -9.41 -1.37
CA GLN A 202 -7.22 -9.73 -1.06
C GLN A 202 -7.65 -11.07 -1.68
N LYS A 203 -7.28 -11.33 -2.95
CA LYS A 203 -7.52 -12.61 -3.63
C LYS A 203 -6.86 -13.77 -2.88
N ALA A 204 -5.61 -13.60 -2.45
CA ALA A 204 -4.90 -14.61 -1.69
C ALA A 204 -5.61 -14.94 -0.36
N VAL A 205 -5.99 -13.93 0.43
CA VAL A 205 -6.71 -14.16 1.69
C VAL A 205 -8.05 -14.85 1.45
N ARG A 206 -8.84 -14.41 0.46
CA ARG A 206 -10.12 -15.07 0.13
C ARG A 206 -9.97 -16.54 -0.25
N ALA A 207 -8.92 -16.86 -0.98
CA ALA A 207 -8.67 -18.23 -1.43
C ALA A 207 -8.17 -19.13 -0.30
N LEU A 208 -7.33 -18.62 0.59
CA LEU A 208 -6.58 -19.42 1.55
C LEU A 208 -7.22 -19.47 2.95
N ALA A 209 -7.81 -18.36 3.42
CA ALA A 209 -8.36 -18.26 4.77
C ALA A 209 -9.41 -19.36 5.09
N PRO A 210 -10.34 -19.74 4.19
CA PRO A 210 -11.33 -20.77 4.50
C PRO A 210 -10.74 -22.15 4.82
N ALA A 211 -9.49 -22.41 4.47
CA ALA A 211 -8.79 -23.66 4.75
C ALA A 211 -7.97 -23.64 6.05
N CYS A 212 -8.01 -22.51 6.79
CA CYS A 212 -7.20 -22.25 7.97
C CYS A 212 -8.07 -22.01 9.21
N ASP A 213 -7.50 -22.19 10.39
CA ASP A 213 -8.18 -21.99 11.67
C ASP A 213 -8.05 -20.53 12.17
N LEU A 214 -6.95 -19.87 11.79
CA LEU A 214 -6.64 -18.48 12.16
C LEU A 214 -5.85 -17.81 11.03
N VAL A 215 -6.01 -16.50 10.88
CA VAL A 215 -5.20 -15.66 10.01
C VAL A 215 -4.45 -14.62 10.83
N LEU A 216 -3.14 -14.53 10.64
CA LEU A 216 -2.34 -13.40 11.11
C LEU A 216 -2.00 -12.50 9.94
N VAL A 217 -2.33 -11.22 10.09
CA VAL A 217 -2.00 -10.17 9.12
C VAL A 217 -0.92 -9.30 9.75
N VAL A 218 0.28 -9.30 9.18
CA VAL A 218 1.36 -8.39 9.59
C VAL A 218 1.13 -7.03 8.92
N GLY A 219 1.02 -5.97 9.73
CA GLY A 219 0.80 -4.62 9.22
C GLY A 219 0.25 -3.66 10.26
N SER A 220 0.35 -2.38 10.00
CA SER A 220 -0.08 -1.34 10.93
C SER A 220 -1.57 -1.04 10.82
N ARG A 221 -2.18 -0.64 11.96
CA ARG A 221 -3.63 -0.34 12.05
C ARG A 221 -4.06 0.87 11.22
N ASN A 222 -3.15 1.78 10.90
CA ASN A 222 -3.40 2.91 10.01
C ASN A 222 -3.20 2.57 8.51
N SER A 223 -2.81 1.33 8.20
CA SER A 223 -2.72 0.84 6.82
C SER A 223 -4.08 0.30 6.35
N SER A 224 -4.78 1.03 5.50
CA SER A 224 -6.06 0.61 4.91
C SER A 224 -5.95 -0.81 4.32
N ASN A 225 -4.90 -1.10 3.54
CA ASN A 225 -4.73 -2.43 2.96
C ASN A 225 -4.61 -3.53 4.02
N SER A 226 -3.86 -3.31 5.11
CA SER A 226 -3.68 -4.31 6.17
C SER A 226 -4.97 -4.60 6.91
N VAL A 227 -5.72 -3.55 7.29
CA VAL A 227 -7.03 -3.69 7.95
C VAL A 227 -7.99 -4.49 7.07
N ARG A 228 -8.06 -4.19 5.77
CA ARG A 228 -8.97 -4.88 4.83
C ARG A 228 -8.67 -6.38 4.70
N LEU A 229 -7.41 -6.82 4.81
CA LEU A 229 -7.08 -8.26 4.80
C LEU A 229 -7.66 -8.99 6.01
N THR A 230 -7.69 -8.34 7.18
CA THR A 230 -8.32 -8.88 8.38
C THR A 230 -9.83 -9.03 8.20
N GLU A 231 -10.49 -7.97 7.76
CA GLU A 231 -11.94 -7.95 7.51
C GLU A 231 -12.36 -9.00 6.46
N ILE A 232 -11.59 -9.14 5.38
CA ILE A 232 -11.86 -10.16 4.35
C ILE A 232 -11.77 -11.57 4.93
N SER A 233 -10.79 -11.85 5.79
CA SER A 233 -10.68 -13.13 6.46
C SER A 233 -11.92 -13.41 7.33
N GLU A 234 -12.36 -12.44 8.10
CA GLU A 234 -13.54 -12.55 8.95
C GLU A 234 -14.82 -12.73 8.12
N ASN A 235 -14.94 -12.02 7.00
CA ASN A 235 -16.08 -12.13 6.08
C ASN A 235 -16.18 -13.51 5.42
N VAL A 236 -15.07 -14.23 5.22
CA VAL A 236 -15.09 -15.61 4.73
C VAL A 236 -15.19 -16.65 5.84
N GLY A 237 -15.36 -16.21 7.11
CA GLY A 237 -15.66 -17.05 8.27
C GLY A 237 -14.41 -17.52 9.04
N THR A 238 -13.23 -16.98 8.77
CA THR A 238 -11.99 -17.34 9.48
C THR A 238 -11.54 -16.20 10.37
N ALA A 239 -11.35 -16.47 11.67
CA ALA A 239 -10.86 -15.49 12.63
C ALA A 239 -9.52 -14.89 12.17
N ALA A 240 -9.35 -13.59 12.38
CA ALA A 240 -8.13 -12.90 11.99
C ALA A 240 -7.60 -11.98 13.10
N ARG A 241 -6.29 -11.73 13.07
CA ARG A 241 -5.63 -10.77 13.95
C ARG A 241 -4.68 -9.92 13.11
N LEU A 242 -4.76 -8.59 13.28
CA LEU A 242 -3.82 -7.65 12.75
C LEU A 242 -2.76 -7.35 13.82
N ILE A 243 -1.50 -7.54 13.48
CA ILE A 243 -0.37 -7.31 14.38
C ILE A 243 0.68 -6.45 13.69
N ASP A 244 1.25 -5.50 14.41
CA ASP A 244 2.39 -4.74 13.91
C ASP A 244 3.68 -5.57 13.93
N ASP A 245 3.88 -6.38 14.98
CA ASP A 245 5.04 -7.26 15.16
C ASP A 245 4.80 -8.35 16.23
N LEU A 246 5.85 -9.12 16.51
CA LEU A 246 5.85 -10.21 17.49
C LEU A 246 5.40 -9.84 18.90
N SER A 247 5.57 -8.59 19.31
CA SER A 247 5.25 -8.15 20.69
C SER A 247 3.74 -8.15 20.97
N GLU A 248 2.92 -8.21 19.92
CA GLU A 248 1.46 -8.26 20.04
C GLU A 248 0.90 -9.68 20.08
N ILE A 249 1.75 -10.71 19.97
CA ILE A 249 1.33 -12.12 19.98
C ILE A 249 0.95 -12.58 21.38
N GLU A 250 -0.18 -13.25 21.48
CA GLU A 250 -0.64 -13.89 22.69
C GLU A 250 -0.73 -15.42 22.49
N ASP A 251 0.00 -16.19 23.27
CA ASP A 251 0.11 -17.66 23.11
C ASP A 251 -1.25 -18.37 23.03
N HIS A 252 -2.24 -17.88 23.79
CA HIS A 252 -3.58 -18.48 23.83
C HIS A 252 -4.35 -18.43 22.49
N TRP A 253 -3.92 -17.58 21.54
CA TRP A 253 -4.53 -17.57 20.21
C TRP A 253 -4.33 -18.88 19.45
N PHE A 254 -3.32 -19.66 19.83
CA PHE A 254 -2.88 -20.86 19.11
C PHE A 254 -3.30 -22.18 19.76
N ASP A 255 -4.08 -22.16 20.86
CA ASP A 255 -4.39 -23.35 21.67
C ASP A 255 -4.99 -24.51 20.84
N ASP A 256 -5.87 -24.23 19.88
CA ASP A 256 -6.50 -25.24 19.02
C ASP A 256 -6.17 -25.07 17.53
N VAL A 257 -5.20 -24.19 17.18
CA VAL A 257 -4.84 -23.88 15.80
C VAL A 257 -3.96 -24.96 15.21
N LYS A 258 -4.45 -25.64 14.18
CA LYS A 258 -3.71 -26.64 13.39
C LYS A 258 -3.11 -26.04 12.13
N LYS A 259 -3.85 -25.12 11.48
CA LYS A 259 -3.45 -24.43 10.27
C LYS A 259 -3.56 -22.92 10.50
N LEU A 260 -2.44 -22.25 10.43
CA LEU A 260 -2.33 -20.81 10.56
C LEU A 260 -1.96 -20.19 9.22
N LEU A 261 -2.78 -19.28 8.72
CA LEU A 261 -2.41 -18.45 7.57
C LEU A 261 -1.65 -17.21 8.05
N VAL A 262 -0.49 -16.96 7.48
CA VAL A 262 0.27 -15.73 7.67
C VAL A 262 0.27 -14.95 6.35
N THR A 263 -0.16 -13.72 6.41
CA THR A 263 -0.10 -12.76 5.32
C THR A 263 0.39 -11.41 5.81
N ALA A 264 0.62 -10.48 4.91
CA ALA A 264 1.10 -9.14 5.28
C ALA A 264 0.55 -8.08 4.34
N GLY A 265 0.30 -6.90 4.89
CA GLY A 265 -0.12 -5.74 4.12
C GLY A 265 0.98 -5.22 3.19
N ALA A 266 0.58 -4.48 2.16
CA ALA A 266 1.46 -3.96 1.11
C ALA A 266 2.55 -2.98 1.61
N SER A 267 2.50 -2.56 2.86
CA SER A 267 3.49 -1.70 3.54
C SER A 267 4.28 -2.40 4.63
N ALA A 268 4.07 -3.70 4.85
CA ALA A 268 4.77 -4.47 5.87
C ALA A 268 6.08 -5.04 5.33
N PRO A 269 7.23 -4.73 5.95
CA PRO A 269 8.53 -5.31 5.60
C PRO A 269 8.58 -6.83 5.81
N ASP A 270 9.41 -7.49 5.02
CA ASP A 270 9.52 -8.95 5.02
C ASP A 270 10.22 -9.50 6.26
N ASP A 271 11.16 -8.77 6.83
CA ASP A 271 11.82 -9.11 8.08
C ASP A 271 10.81 -9.36 9.20
N LEU A 272 9.75 -8.55 9.31
CA LEU A 272 8.69 -8.76 10.30
C LEU A 272 7.93 -10.08 10.07
N VAL A 273 7.68 -10.42 8.81
CA VAL A 273 7.02 -11.69 8.46
C VAL A 273 7.95 -12.87 8.73
N ASN A 274 9.23 -12.74 8.38
CA ASN A 274 10.24 -13.76 8.58
C ASN A 274 10.43 -14.04 10.08
N ASP A 275 10.57 -13.00 10.90
CA ASP A 275 10.69 -13.11 12.35
C ASP A 275 9.45 -13.77 12.97
N LEU A 276 8.25 -13.39 12.50
CA LEU A 276 7.00 -14.02 12.94
C LEU A 276 6.98 -15.52 12.64
N VAL A 277 7.28 -15.91 11.40
CA VAL A 277 7.25 -17.31 10.98
C VAL A 277 8.24 -18.15 11.78
N ILE A 278 9.46 -17.64 11.95
CA ILE A 278 10.50 -18.31 12.73
C ILE A 278 10.04 -18.49 14.20
N HIS A 279 9.53 -17.41 14.81
CA HIS A 279 9.02 -17.47 16.18
C HIS A 279 7.91 -18.51 16.34
N LEU A 280 6.95 -18.54 15.41
CA LEU A 280 5.83 -19.49 15.48
C LEU A 280 6.29 -20.93 15.39
N VAL A 281 7.23 -21.26 14.48
CA VAL A 281 7.75 -22.61 14.33
C VAL A 281 8.63 -23.03 15.51
N GLU A 282 9.46 -22.15 16.01
CA GLU A 282 10.30 -22.41 17.19
C GLU A 282 9.47 -22.60 18.47
N ARG A 283 8.40 -21.81 18.62
CA ARG A 283 7.54 -21.82 19.82
C ARG A 283 6.55 -22.97 19.83
N PHE A 284 5.89 -23.23 18.70
CA PHE A 284 4.77 -24.17 18.62
C PHE A 284 5.11 -25.43 17.81
N GLY A 285 6.28 -25.49 17.20
CA GLY A 285 6.69 -26.56 16.29
C GLY A 285 5.90 -26.55 14.98
N GLY A 286 6.37 -27.31 13.99
CA GLY A 286 5.62 -27.55 12.75
C GLY A 286 6.43 -27.32 11.48
N GLU A 287 5.71 -27.11 10.40
CA GLU A 287 6.23 -26.92 9.05
C GLU A 287 5.68 -25.65 8.42
N VAL A 288 6.39 -25.12 7.44
CA VAL A 288 6.00 -23.95 6.67
C VAL A 288 5.61 -24.37 5.26
N GLU A 289 4.45 -23.91 4.79
CA GLU A 289 4.06 -24.04 3.38
C GLU A 289 3.82 -22.66 2.78
N GLN A 290 4.53 -22.29 1.73
CA GLN A 290 4.18 -21.12 0.94
C GLN A 290 3.16 -21.51 -0.13
N TRP A 291 2.04 -20.80 -0.18
CA TRP A 291 0.97 -21.02 -1.15
C TRP A 291 0.91 -19.85 -2.14
N ASP A 292 1.36 -20.11 -3.38
CA ASP A 292 1.41 -19.12 -4.46
C ASP A 292 0.05 -19.03 -5.14
N VAL A 293 -0.68 -17.93 -4.93
CA VAL A 293 -1.97 -17.65 -5.54
C VAL A 293 -1.83 -16.76 -6.77
N ASP A 294 -0.81 -15.92 -6.79
CA ASP A 294 -0.49 -15.04 -7.90
C ASP A 294 1.00 -14.69 -7.89
N HIS A 295 1.55 -14.26 -9.04
CA HIS A 295 2.93 -13.82 -9.15
C HIS A 295 2.98 -12.33 -9.51
N GLU A 296 3.69 -11.55 -8.70
CA GLU A 296 3.87 -10.12 -8.95
C GLU A 296 5.21 -9.88 -9.65
N THR A 297 5.15 -9.28 -10.84
CA THR A 297 6.34 -8.92 -11.65
C THR A 297 6.44 -7.42 -11.89
N VAL A 298 5.66 -6.64 -11.14
CA VAL A 298 5.62 -5.18 -11.29
C VAL A 298 6.86 -4.55 -10.68
N GLU A 299 7.55 -3.74 -11.48
CA GLU A 299 8.69 -2.94 -11.04
C GLU A 299 8.47 -1.47 -11.37
N PHE A 300 8.90 -0.58 -10.48
CA PHE A 300 8.91 0.84 -10.73
C PHE A 300 10.34 1.39 -10.71
N GLY A 301 10.67 2.22 -11.68
CA GLY A 301 11.95 2.92 -11.71
C GLY A 301 11.97 4.11 -10.75
N LEU A 302 13.17 4.61 -10.45
CA LEU A 302 13.36 5.80 -9.62
C LEU A 302 12.56 7.01 -10.14
N PRO A 303 11.95 7.82 -9.25
CA PRO A 303 11.24 9.03 -9.64
C PRO A 303 12.15 10.04 -10.35
N GLY A 304 11.57 10.82 -11.26
CA GLY A 304 12.31 11.85 -12.02
C GLY A 304 12.94 12.90 -11.12
N SER A 305 12.29 13.27 -10.03
CA SER A 305 12.79 14.22 -9.03
C SER A 305 14.06 13.71 -8.34
N LEU A 306 14.09 12.44 -7.90
CA LEU A 306 15.30 11.83 -7.34
C LEU A 306 16.44 11.75 -8.36
N LYS A 307 16.13 11.36 -9.61
CA LYS A 307 17.12 11.33 -10.69
C LYS A 307 17.73 12.70 -10.95
N THR A 308 16.97 13.78 -10.78
CA THR A 308 17.48 15.15 -10.88
C THR A 308 18.45 15.44 -9.73
N VAL A 309 18.07 15.15 -8.49
CA VAL A 309 18.95 15.31 -7.31
C VAL A 309 20.26 14.53 -7.47
N MET A 310 20.21 13.30 -8.01
CA MET A 310 21.40 12.50 -8.30
C MET A 310 22.32 13.16 -9.33
N ARG A 311 21.75 13.61 -10.46
CA ARG A 311 22.54 14.25 -11.53
C ARG A 311 23.20 15.56 -11.07
N ASP A 312 22.49 16.36 -10.29
CA ASP A 312 23.01 17.62 -9.72
C ASP A 312 24.23 17.37 -8.80
N ARG A 313 24.34 16.15 -8.26
CA ARG A 313 25.48 15.67 -7.45
C ARG A 313 26.51 14.85 -8.24
N GLY A 314 26.36 14.77 -9.57
CA GLY A 314 27.26 14.00 -10.43
C GLY A 314 27.12 12.48 -10.32
N ILE A 315 25.99 11.99 -9.80
CA ILE A 315 25.69 10.57 -9.65
C ILE A 315 24.84 10.12 -10.86
N ASP A 316 25.27 9.04 -11.51
CA ASP A 316 24.49 8.42 -12.59
C ASP A 316 23.30 7.65 -12.01
N PRO A 317 22.04 8.03 -12.31
CA PRO A 317 20.87 7.30 -11.84
C PRO A 317 20.57 6.04 -12.66
N SER A 318 21.30 5.77 -13.74
CA SER A 318 21.08 4.58 -14.57
C SER A 318 21.49 3.30 -13.83
N GLY A 319 20.70 2.23 -13.98
CA GLY A 319 20.99 0.93 -13.39
C GLY A 319 20.48 0.73 -11.95
N ARG A 320 20.00 1.76 -11.26
CA ARG A 320 19.30 1.56 -9.98
C ARG A 320 17.84 1.20 -10.24
N ARG A 321 17.48 -0.02 -9.90
CA ARG A 321 16.12 -0.56 -10.00
C ARG A 321 15.73 -1.15 -8.67
N ILE A 322 14.44 -1.07 -8.38
CA ILE A 322 13.84 -1.71 -7.21
C ILE A 322 13.34 -3.06 -7.68
N VAL A 323 13.86 -4.11 -7.10
CA VAL A 323 13.43 -5.49 -7.36
C VAL A 323 12.78 -6.00 -6.09
N ILE A 324 11.57 -6.56 -6.22
CA ILE A 324 10.88 -7.25 -5.13
C ILE A 324 11.07 -8.74 -5.37
N ASP A 325 11.98 -9.38 -4.67
CA ASP A 325 12.01 -10.84 -4.49
C ASP A 325 12.13 -11.15 -3.00
N GLN A 326 11.01 -11.55 -2.43
CA GLN A 326 10.85 -11.72 -0.99
C GLN A 326 10.89 -13.18 -0.55
N SER A 327 10.67 -14.11 -1.47
CA SER A 327 10.54 -15.53 -1.13
C SER A 327 11.90 -16.20 -0.91
N ALA A 328 12.94 -15.79 -1.64
CA ALA A 328 14.25 -16.43 -1.59
C ALA A 328 14.90 -16.29 -0.20
N GLU A 329 14.83 -15.08 0.40
CA GLU A 329 15.47 -14.82 1.69
C GLU A 329 14.87 -15.66 2.82
N LEU A 330 13.52 -15.80 2.88
CA LEU A 330 12.88 -16.62 3.92
C LEU A 330 13.27 -18.11 3.77
N HIS A 331 13.27 -18.65 2.56
CA HIS A 331 13.65 -20.04 2.32
C HIS A 331 15.10 -20.31 2.77
N GLU A 332 16.04 -19.41 2.48
CA GLU A 332 17.42 -19.53 2.95
C GLU A 332 17.51 -19.52 4.48
N ILE A 333 16.71 -18.68 5.16
CA ILE A 333 16.66 -18.65 6.62
C ILE A 333 16.09 -19.97 7.18
N LEU A 334 14.98 -20.48 6.60
CA LEU A 334 14.36 -21.73 7.02
C LEU A 334 15.32 -22.91 6.83
N ASP A 335 16.02 -22.99 5.70
CA ASP A 335 17.06 -23.99 5.43
C ASP A 335 18.18 -23.95 6.46
N SER A 336 18.71 -22.77 6.75
CA SER A 336 19.79 -22.56 7.72
C SER A 336 19.44 -23.02 9.14
N ARG A 337 18.15 -23.02 9.47
CA ARG A 337 17.58 -23.44 10.76
C ARG A 337 17.06 -24.87 10.76
N GLY A 338 17.09 -25.55 9.61
CA GLY A 338 16.56 -26.92 9.43
C GLY A 338 15.03 -26.99 9.61
N ILE A 339 14.31 -25.91 9.32
CA ILE A 339 12.86 -25.84 9.40
C ILE A 339 12.27 -26.43 8.10
N PRO A 340 11.44 -27.50 8.17
CA PRO A 340 10.80 -28.07 6.99
C PRO A 340 9.91 -27.03 6.30
N HIS A 341 10.10 -26.84 5.00
CA HIS A 341 9.27 -25.97 4.20
C HIS A 341 9.03 -26.48 2.79
N THR A 342 7.92 -26.06 2.18
CA THR A 342 7.52 -26.41 0.81
C THR A 342 6.77 -25.26 0.17
N THR A 343 6.76 -25.26 -1.18
CA THR A 343 5.95 -24.30 -1.95
C THR A 343 4.85 -25.05 -2.70
N VAL A 344 3.63 -24.53 -2.66
CA VAL A 344 2.45 -25.05 -3.35
C VAL A 344 1.99 -24.00 -4.35
N ASP A 345 2.07 -24.32 -5.64
CA ASP A 345 1.58 -23.44 -6.70
C ASP A 345 0.09 -23.65 -6.94
N LEU A 346 -0.72 -22.62 -6.65
CA LEU A 346 -2.16 -22.60 -6.86
C LEU A 346 -2.56 -21.76 -8.09
N THR A 347 -1.61 -21.17 -8.79
CA THR A 347 -1.87 -20.29 -9.95
C THR A 347 -2.42 -21.06 -11.15
N ILE A 348 -2.10 -22.35 -11.26
CA ILE A 348 -2.44 -23.22 -12.41
C ILE A 348 -3.95 -23.58 -12.43
N GLY A 349 -4.67 -23.41 -11.33
CA GLY A 349 -6.10 -23.74 -11.21
C GLY A 349 -7.07 -22.61 -11.56
N ALA A 350 -6.60 -21.41 -11.83
CA ALA A 350 -7.45 -20.22 -12.01
C ALA A 350 -7.81 -19.92 -13.48
N SER A 351 -7.49 -20.80 -14.42
CA SER A 351 -7.84 -20.68 -15.84
C SER A 351 -9.10 -21.52 -16.13
N GLY A 352 -10.25 -21.07 -15.61
CA GLY A 352 -11.55 -21.69 -15.86
C GLY A 352 -12.64 -20.62 -15.98
#